data_4cbcea2413252f78b0dccf10cc7cb22b
#
_entry.id   4cbcea2413252f78b0dccf10cc7cb22b
#
_cell.length_a   1.000
_cell.length_b   1.000
_cell.length_c   1.000
_cell.angle_alpha   90.00
_cell.angle_beta   90.00
_cell.angle_gamma   90.00
#
_symmetry.space_group_name_H-M   'P 1'
#
loop_
_entity.id
_entity.type
_entity.pdbx_description
1 polymer ?
#
loop_
_entity_poly.entity_id
_entity_poly.type
_entity_poly.pdbx_seq_one_letter_code
_entity_poly.pdbx_strand_id
1 'polypeptide(L)'
;MGSASSFICRTCGTHFMARDGGGFMFDLLHCDACGATTSVSHQELGAIHLGFVKGLPGPYAVARTAMDRRIQAEYPGRTLTRQEYHAAAEATLDECACGGTFRYDAPARCPGCRSTENQWDEDPTGPMMFID
;
A
#
# COMPACT_ATOMS: atom_id res chain seq x y z
N MET A 1 -4.43 -2.38 7.35
CA MET A 1 -4.11 -3.81 7.27
C MET A 1 -4.00 -4.23 5.83
N GLY A 2 -3.08 -5.13 5.56
CA GLY A 2 -2.88 -5.62 4.23
C GLY A 2 -3.14 -7.12 4.11
N SER A 3 -3.06 -7.62 2.89
CA SER A 3 -3.25 -9.04 2.61
C SER A 3 -2.28 -9.50 1.53
N ALA A 4 -2.07 -10.80 1.46
CA ALA A 4 -1.36 -11.46 0.38
C ALA A 4 -2.29 -12.50 -0.22
N SER A 5 -2.35 -12.56 -1.54
CA SER A 5 -3.27 -13.42 -2.26
C SER A 5 -2.57 -14.10 -3.43
N SER A 6 -3.01 -15.30 -3.76
CA SER A 6 -2.48 -16.05 -4.89
C SER A 6 -3.20 -15.67 -6.18
N PHE A 7 -2.41 -15.51 -7.24
CA PHE A 7 -2.91 -15.19 -8.58
C PHE A 7 -2.30 -16.08 -9.63
N ILE A 8 -3.00 -16.19 -10.75
CA ILE A 8 -2.51 -16.85 -11.96
C ILE A 8 -2.49 -15.81 -13.07
N CYS A 9 -1.36 -15.62 -13.72
CA CYS A 9 -1.26 -14.73 -14.86
C CYS A 9 -1.95 -15.34 -16.07
N ARG A 10 -2.90 -14.61 -16.64
CA ARG A 10 -3.63 -15.05 -17.83
C ARG A 10 -2.79 -15.03 -19.09
N THR A 11 -1.70 -14.26 -19.10
CA THR A 11 -0.83 -14.10 -20.27
C THR A 11 0.18 -15.22 -20.38
N CYS A 12 0.86 -15.56 -19.27
CA CYS A 12 1.95 -16.54 -19.28
C CYS A 12 1.72 -17.75 -18.38
N GLY A 13 0.64 -17.79 -17.60
CA GLY A 13 0.30 -18.90 -16.72
C GLY A 13 1.10 -18.97 -15.43
N THR A 14 1.92 -17.98 -15.12
CA THR A 14 2.71 -17.96 -13.89
C THR A 14 1.81 -17.83 -12.67
N HIS A 15 2.03 -18.69 -11.67
CA HIS A 15 1.41 -18.57 -10.36
C HIS A 15 2.28 -17.67 -9.49
N PHE A 16 1.68 -16.70 -8.81
CA PHE A 16 2.43 -15.79 -7.95
C PHE A 16 1.55 -15.26 -6.84
N MET A 17 2.18 -14.70 -5.83
CA MET A 17 1.48 -14.01 -4.75
C MET A 17 1.66 -12.50 -4.91
N ALA A 18 0.58 -11.77 -4.73
CA ALA A 18 0.61 -10.32 -4.69
C ALA A 18 0.20 -9.85 -3.29
N ARG A 19 0.88 -8.83 -2.82
CA ARG A 19 0.58 -8.19 -1.53
C ARG A 19 -0.10 -6.87 -1.80
N ASP A 20 -1.06 -6.52 -0.95
CA ASP A 20 -1.81 -5.29 -1.08
C ASP A 20 -2.09 -4.69 0.29
N GLY A 21 -2.31 -3.37 0.31
CA GLY A 21 -2.53 -2.63 1.54
C GLY A 21 -1.23 -2.34 2.27
N GLY A 22 -1.29 -2.32 3.57
CA GLY A 22 -0.14 -2.06 4.42
C GLY A 22 -0.38 -2.63 5.80
N GLY A 23 0.38 -2.15 6.78
CA GLY A 23 0.21 -2.51 8.17
C GLY A 23 -0.23 -1.33 9.01
N PHE A 24 -0.18 -1.49 10.32
CA PHE A 24 -0.51 -0.41 11.25
C PHE A 24 0.55 0.70 11.24
N MET A 25 1.77 0.39 10.80
CA MET A 25 2.93 1.28 10.90
C MET A 25 3.55 1.61 9.54
N PHE A 26 3.02 1.06 8.45
CA PHE A 26 3.59 1.27 7.11
C PHE A 26 2.53 1.11 6.03
N ASP A 27 2.83 1.69 4.86
CA ASP A 27 2.03 1.52 3.64
C ASP A 27 2.84 0.72 2.61
N LEU A 28 2.15 -0.05 1.78
CA LEU A 28 2.73 -0.74 0.64
C LEU A 28 2.34 -0.02 -0.65
N LEU A 29 3.33 0.15 -1.53
CA LEU A 29 3.12 0.70 -2.86
C LEU A 29 3.71 -0.26 -3.88
N HIS A 30 3.19 -0.21 -5.10
CA HIS A 30 3.63 -1.07 -6.19
C HIS A 30 4.16 -0.23 -7.33
N CYS A 31 5.20 -0.72 -7.99
CA CYS A 31 5.69 -0.10 -9.22
C CYS A 31 4.65 -0.25 -10.33
N ASP A 32 4.33 0.85 -10.99
CA ASP A 32 3.35 0.86 -12.08
C ASP A 32 3.85 0.19 -13.37
N ALA A 33 5.13 -0.10 -13.46
CA ALA A 33 5.74 -0.73 -14.64
C ALA A 33 6.06 -2.20 -14.45
N CYS A 34 6.63 -2.59 -13.29
CA CYS A 34 7.07 -3.97 -13.07
C CYS A 34 6.34 -4.70 -11.95
N GLY A 35 5.55 -3.98 -11.15
CA GLY A 35 4.82 -4.57 -10.04
C GLY A 35 5.64 -4.82 -8.78
N ALA A 36 6.90 -4.41 -8.73
CA ALA A 36 7.71 -4.53 -7.53
C ALA A 36 7.05 -3.80 -6.37
N THR A 37 7.17 -4.34 -5.16
CA THR A 37 6.56 -3.78 -3.96
C THR A 37 7.60 -3.02 -3.16
N THR A 38 7.22 -1.88 -2.62
CA THR A 38 8.02 -1.15 -1.63
C THR A 38 7.12 -0.78 -0.46
N SER A 39 7.74 -0.56 0.70
CA SER A 39 7.03 -0.09 1.88
C SER A 39 7.59 1.25 2.31
N VAL A 40 6.73 2.08 2.87
CA VAL A 40 7.13 3.34 3.50
C VAL A 40 6.50 3.39 4.89
N SER A 41 7.32 3.64 5.91
CA SER A 41 6.80 3.70 7.27
C SER A 41 6.06 5.01 7.50
N HIS A 42 5.05 4.97 8.37
CA HIS A 42 4.32 6.18 8.76
C HIS A 42 5.26 7.18 9.47
N GLN A 43 6.29 6.67 10.14
CA GLN A 43 7.30 7.51 10.76
C GLN A 43 8.13 8.26 9.71
N GLU A 44 8.51 7.60 8.62
CA GLU A 44 9.22 8.25 7.50
C GLU A 44 8.36 9.33 6.82
N LEU A 45 7.06 9.09 6.70
CA LEU A 45 6.14 10.07 6.14
C LEU A 45 5.95 11.27 7.05
N GLY A 46 6.06 11.09 8.37
CA GLY A 46 5.99 12.19 9.33
C GLY A 46 4.72 13.01 9.23
N ALA A 47 4.86 14.31 8.96
CA ALA A 47 3.73 15.24 8.88
C ALA A 47 2.70 14.87 7.81
N ILE A 48 3.11 14.19 6.74
CA ILE A 48 2.20 13.71 5.70
C ILE A 48 1.19 12.72 6.30
N HIS A 49 1.67 11.75 7.05
CA HIS A 49 0.81 10.77 7.71
C HIS A 49 -0.06 11.41 8.79
N LEU A 50 0.52 12.29 9.60
CA LEU A 50 -0.21 12.98 10.67
C LEU A 50 -1.37 13.80 10.13
N GLY A 51 -1.16 14.52 9.03
CA GLY A 51 -2.20 15.30 8.38
C GLY A 51 -3.35 14.44 7.84
N PHE A 52 -3.02 13.26 7.31
CA PHE A 52 -4.03 12.32 6.84
C PHE A 52 -4.85 11.76 8.01
N VAL A 53 -4.21 11.30 9.07
CA VAL A 53 -4.91 10.76 10.26
C VAL A 53 -5.81 11.82 10.87
N LYS A 54 -5.33 13.07 10.97
CA LYS A 54 -6.11 14.17 11.52
C LYS A 54 -7.41 14.40 10.77
N GLY A 55 -7.42 14.20 9.47
CA GLY A 55 -8.60 14.40 8.63
C GLY A 55 -9.59 13.23 8.63
N LEU A 56 -9.28 12.13 9.28
CA LEU A 56 -10.16 10.95 9.29
C LEU A 56 -11.31 11.13 10.28
N PRO A 57 -12.49 10.55 9.98
CA PRO A 57 -13.64 10.59 10.89
C PRO A 57 -13.49 9.72 12.13
N GLY A 58 -12.53 8.81 12.11
CA GLY A 58 -12.24 7.89 13.20
C GLY A 58 -10.77 7.46 13.18
N PRO A 59 -10.35 6.54 14.06
CA PRO A 59 -8.96 6.10 14.07
C PRO A 59 -8.58 5.40 12.76
N TYR A 60 -7.31 5.55 12.37
CA TYR A 60 -6.76 4.89 11.20
C TYR A 60 -6.81 3.36 11.35
N ALA A 61 -6.48 2.86 12.54
CA ALA A 61 -6.51 1.45 12.84
C ALA A 61 -6.96 1.21 14.27
N VAL A 62 -7.67 0.11 14.49
CA VAL A 62 -8.17 -0.26 15.82
C VAL A 62 -7.01 -0.37 16.83
N ALA A 63 -5.89 -0.93 16.42
CA ALA A 63 -4.71 -1.08 17.27
C ALA A 63 -4.05 0.25 17.65
N ARG A 64 -4.41 1.34 16.97
CA ARG A 64 -3.82 2.66 17.17
C ARG A 64 -4.82 3.70 17.67
N THR A 65 -5.99 3.27 18.13
CA THR A 65 -7.10 4.18 18.45
C THR A 65 -6.68 5.36 19.34
N ALA A 66 -5.96 5.09 20.44
CA ALA A 66 -5.54 6.15 21.35
C ALA A 66 -4.57 7.12 20.70
N MET A 67 -3.59 6.62 19.95
CA MET A 67 -2.62 7.45 19.24
C MET A 67 -3.29 8.30 18.16
N ASP A 68 -4.16 7.68 17.38
CA ASP A 68 -4.84 8.37 16.27
C ASP A 68 -5.77 9.47 16.78
N ARG A 69 -6.49 9.22 17.87
CA ARG A 69 -7.35 10.25 18.50
C ARG A 69 -6.53 11.40 19.05
N ARG A 70 -5.36 11.11 19.61
CA ARG A 70 -4.45 12.15 20.08
C ARG A 70 -3.94 13.03 18.95
N ILE A 71 -3.55 12.41 17.84
CA ILE A 71 -3.15 13.15 16.62
C ILE A 71 -4.28 14.04 16.14
N GLN A 72 -5.50 13.52 16.09
CA GLN A 72 -6.67 14.26 15.64
C GLN A 72 -6.98 15.46 16.54
N ALA A 73 -6.72 15.33 17.83
CA ALA A 73 -6.97 16.40 18.80
C ALA A 73 -5.84 17.44 18.87
N GLU A 74 -4.60 17.02 18.76
CA GLU A 74 -3.44 17.85 19.13
C GLU A 74 -2.54 18.26 17.95
N TYR A 75 -2.55 17.52 16.84
CA TYR A 75 -1.67 17.87 15.71
C TYR A 75 -2.06 19.21 15.10
N PRO A 76 -1.15 20.22 15.11
CA PRO A 76 -1.47 21.57 14.65
C PRO A 76 -1.38 21.75 13.15
N GLY A 77 -0.89 20.76 12.41
CA GLY A 77 -0.70 20.86 10.97
C GLY A 77 -1.98 20.76 10.18
N ARG A 78 -1.86 20.95 8.86
CA ARG A 78 -2.98 20.89 7.92
C ARG A 78 -3.48 19.44 7.76
N THR A 79 -4.79 19.28 7.64
CA THR A 79 -5.38 18.00 7.26
C THR A 79 -5.14 17.71 5.78
N LEU A 80 -4.99 16.43 5.44
CA LEU A 80 -4.84 15.99 4.06
C LEU A 80 -5.99 15.05 3.70
N THR A 81 -6.51 15.19 2.48
CA THR A 81 -7.43 14.21 1.92
C THR A 81 -6.63 12.94 1.57
N ARG A 82 -7.34 11.84 1.32
CA ARG A 82 -6.68 10.60 0.88
C ARG A 82 -5.88 10.82 -0.40
N GLN A 83 -6.44 11.57 -1.34
CA GLN A 83 -5.76 11.87 -2.60
C GLN A 83 -4.50 12.70 -2.39
N GLU A 84 -4.57 13.72 -1.54
CA GLU A 84 -3.40 14.53 -1.19
C GLU A 84 -2.34 13.71 -0.46
N TYR A 85 -2.75 12.84 0.44
CA TYR A 85 -1.86 11.96 1.18
C TYR A 85 -1.11 11.02 0.23
N HIS A 86 -1.83 10.35 -0.67
CA HIS A 86 -1.23 9.43 -1.63
C HIS A 86 -0.24 10.15 -2.54
N ALA A 87 -0.60 11.31 -3.07
CA ALA A 87 0.29 12.10 -3.93
C ALA A 87 1.56 12.54 -3.20
N ALA A 88 1.42 13.01 -1.97
CA ALA A 88 2.57 13.46 -1.17
C ALA A 88 3.49 12.29 -0.81
N ALA A 89 2.92 11.15 -0.41
CA ALA A 89 3.71 9.97 -0.07
C ALA A 89 4.44 9.41 -1.30
N GLU A 90 3.77 9.33 -2.44
CA GLU A 90 4.39 8.87 -3.69
C GLU A 90 5.56 9.77 -4.08
N ALA A 91 5.46 11.08 -3.85
CA ALA A 91 6.50 12.03 -4.18
C ALA A 91 7.76 11.90 -3.30
N THR A 92 7.67 11.24 -2.14
CA THR A 92 8.82 11.02 -1.26
C THR A 92 9.68 9.83 -1.67
N LEU A 93 9.18 8.98 -2.56
CA LEU A 93 9.85 7.74 -2.93
C LEU A 93 10.71 7.93 -4.18
N ASP A 94 11.84 7.21 -4.20
CA ASP A 94 12.69 7.13 -5.38
C ASP A 94 12.01 6.28 -6.47
N GLU A 95 12.47 6.43 -7.71
CA GLU A 95 12.01 5.58 -8.80
C GLU A 95 12.36 4.12 -8.55
N CYS A 96 11.54 3.22 -9.07
CA CYS A 96 11.87 1.80 -9.07
C CYS A 96 13.12 1.55 -9.91
N ALA A 97 13.89 0.51 -9.56
CA ALA A 97 15.07 0.12 -10.31
C ALA A 97 14.78 -0.14 -11.80
N CYS A 98 13.53 -0.47 -12.15
CA CYS A 98 13.11 -0.66 -13.55
C CYS A 98 12.79 0.66 -14.28
N GLY A 99 12.83 1.79 -13.59
CA GLY A 99 12.46 3.10 -14.13
C GLY A 99 11.00 3.49 -13.94
N GLY A 100 10.18 2.61 -13.38
CA GLY A 100 8.78 2.92 -13.08
C GLY A 100 8.62 3.71 -11.79
N THR A 101 7.36 4.04 -11.48
CA THR A 101 7.01 4.85 -10.31
C THR A 101 6.18 4.01 -9.33
N PHE A 102 6.50 4.11 -8.05
CA PHE A 102 5.70 3.46 -7.00
C PHE A 102 4.43 4.25 -6.74
N ARG A 103 3.29 3.55 -6.78
CA ARG A 103 1.97 4.14 -6.59
C ARG A 103 1.09 3.29 -5.68
N TYR A 104 0.15 3.95 -4.99
CA TYR A 104 -0.84 3.26 -4.17
C TYR A 104 -1.84 2.46 -5.00
N ASP A 105 -2.21 2.99 -6.18
CA ASP A 105 -3.24 2.43 -7.03
C ASP A 105 -2.71 1.57 -8.18
N ALA A 106 -1.42 1.28 -8.19
CA ALA A 106 -0.84 0.43 -9.22
C ALA A 106 -1.38 -1.00 -9.11
N PRO A 107 -1.86 -1.60 -10.22
CA PRO A 107 -2.37 -2.96 -10.20
C PRO A 107 -1.26 -3.98 -10.00
N ALA A 108 -1.62 -5.16 -9.49
CA ALA A 108 -0.68 -6.28 -9.38
C ALA A 108 -0.21 -6.71 -10.77
N ARG A 109 1.09 -6.99 -10.89
CA ARG A 109 1.70 -7.43 -12.15
C ARG A 109 2.39 -8.76 -11.97
N CYS A 110 2.29 -9.61 -13.00
CA CYS A 110 3.01 -10.88 -13.03
C CYS A 110 4.52 -10.64 -12.97
N PRO A 111 5.24 -11.30 -12.05
CA PRO A 111 6.69 -11.12 -11.96
C PRO A 111 7.44 -11.68 -13.17
N GLY A 112 6.82 -12.57 -13.94
CA GLY A 112 7.44 -13.15 -15.13
C GLY A 112 7.33 -12.28 -16.38
N CYS A 113 6.11 -11.80 -16.70
CA CYS A 113 5.87 -11.05 -17.93
C CYS A 113 5.34 -9.63 -17.72
N ARG A 114 5.15 -9.21 -16.47
CA ARG A 114 4.66 -7.88 -16.08
C ARG A 114 3.22 -7.56 -16.50
N SER A 115 2.47 -8.57 -16.94
CA SER A 115 1.07 -8.39 -17.34
C SER A 115 0.19 -8.07 -16.13
N THR A 116 -0.83 -7.25 -16.35
CA THR A 116 -1.88 -6.98 -15.37
C THR A 116 -3.07 -7.92 -15.55
N GLU A 117 -3.04 -8.80 -16.54
CA GLU A 117 -4.11 -9.76 -16.83
C GLU A 117 -4.01 -10.96 -15.89
N ASN A 118 -4.43 -10.76 -14.65
CA ASN A 118 -4.32 -11.75 -13.59
C ASN A 118 -5.69 -12.13 -13.06
N GLN A 119 -5.82 -13.36 -12.59
CA GLN A 119 -7.03 -13.85 -11.94
C GLN A 119 -6.68 -14.47 -10.59
N TRP A 120 -7.66 -14.50 -9.69
CA TRP A 120 -7.52 -15.20 -8.43
C TRP A 120 -7.23 -16.67 -8.67
N ASP A 121 -6.32 -17.22 -7.88
CA ASP A 121 -6.10 -18.66 -7.86
C ASP A 121 -7.18 -19.28 -6.97
N GLU A 122 -8.15 -19.94 -7.60
CA GLU A 122 -9.29 -20.54 -6.90
C GLU A 122 -8.92 -21.78 -6.08
N ASP A 123 -7.76 -22.36 -6.37
CA ASP A 123 -7.26 -23.53 -5.64
C ASP A 123 -5.81 -23.27 -5.20
N PRO A 124 -5.58 -22.29 -4.33
CA PRO A 124 -4.25 -21.93 -3.92
C PRO A 124 -3.63 -23.02 -3.05
N THR A 125 -2.34 -23.28 -3.26
CA THR A 125 -1.58 -24.23 -2.45
C THR A 125 -1.22 -23.67 -1.07
N GLY A 126 -1.47 -22.39 -0.85
CA GLY A 126 -1.24 -21.73 0.42
C GLY A 126 -2.42 -20.88 0.85
N PRO A 127 -2.50 -20.54 2.13
CA PRO A 127 -3.58 -19.71 2.65
C PRO A 127 -3.42 -18.26 2.23
N MET A 128 -4.53 -17.54 2.20
CA MET A 128 -4.51 -16.09 2.16
C MET A 128 -3.96 -15.59 3.49
N MET A 129 -3.01 -14.67 3.44
CA MET A 129 -2.39 -14.11 4.64
C MET A 129 -2.76 -12.65 4.82
N PHE A 130 -3.02 -12.27 6.07
CA PHE A 130 -3.20 -10.87 6.45
C PHE A 130 -1.91 -10.37 7.08
N ILE A 131 -1.53 -9.13 6.73
CA ILE A 131 -0.31 -8.49 7.23
C ILE A 131 -0.65 -7.18 7.96
N ASP A 132 0.14 -6.89 8.97
CA ASP A 132 0.03 -5.64 9.75
C ASP A 132 1.06 -4.61 9.32
#